data_06b2c0b02080920a7768a15f4f57f434
#
_entry.id   06b2c0b02080920a7768a15f4f57f434
#
_cell.length_a   1.000
_cell.length_b   1.000
_cell.length_c   1.000
_cell.angle_alpha   90.00
_cell.angle_beta   90.00
_cell.angle_gamma   90.00
#
_symmetry.space_group_name_H-M   'P 1'
#
loop_
_entity.id
_entity.type
_entity.pdbx_description
1 polymer ?
#
loop_
_entity_poly.entity_id
_entity_poly.type
_entity_poly.pdbx_seq_one_letter_code
_entity_poly.pdbx_strand_id
1 'polypeptide(L)'
;EKIAYLKALGATVYVCPANVAADDPRSYYEVAKRIASETPDSIYINQYFNELNIDAHYQTTGPEIWEQTGGKITHLIACTGTGGTLSGSAKFLKEKNPNIKVIGVDASGSILKGFQ
;
A
#
# COMPACT_ATOMS: atom_id res chain seq x y z
N GLU A 1 15.00 14.49 7.33
CA GLU A 1 15.57 14.15 6.00
C GLU A 1 14.49 14.05 4.93
N LYS A 2 13.46 13.17 5.05
CA LYS A 2 12.43 12.96 4.01
C LYS A 2 11.68 14.24 3.61
N ILE A 3 11.30 15.09 4.58
CA ILE A 3 10.61 16.38 4.30
C ILE A 3 11.51 17.29 3.48
N ALA A 4 12.79 17.43 3.86
CA ALA A 4 13.75 18.28 3.14
C ALA A 4 13.97 17.77 1.71
N TYR A 5 14.06 16.45 1.53
CA TYR A 5 14.21 15.83 0.21
C TYR A 5 13.00 16.10 -0.70
N LEU A 6 11.79 15.91 -0.20
CA LEU A 6 10.58 16.19 -0.96
C LEU A 6 10.46 17.67 -1.37
N LYS A 7 10.80 18.57 -0.45
CA LYS A 7 10.82 20.03 -0.74
C LYS A 7 11.87 20.38 -1.79
N ALA A 8 13.04 19.75 -1.74
CA ALA A 8 14.10 19.96 -2.73
C ALA A 8 13.67 19.49 -4.15
N LEU A 9 12.78 18.52 -4.24
CA LEU A 9 12.16 18.08 -5.49
C LEU A 9 10.97 18.96 -5.94
N GLY A 10 10.69 20.07 -5.24
CA GLY A 10 9.61 20.99 -5.59
C GLY A 10 8.24 20.65 -5.00
N ALA A 11 8.13 19.61 -4.17
CA ALA A 11 6.86 19.24 -3.56
C ALA A 11 6.47 20.19 -2.42
N THR A 12 5.18 20.53 -2.33
CA THR A 12 4.60 21.16 -1.14
C THR A 12 4.30 20.06 -0.11
N VAL A 13 4.87 20.19 1.10
CA VAL A 13 4.76 19.17 2.14
C VAL A 13 3.91 19.66 3.30
N TYR A 14 2.80 18.97 3.56
CA TYR A 14 1.94 19.18 4.72
C TYR A 14 2.24 18.12 5.77
N VAL A 15 2.60 18.54 6.99
CA VAL A 15 2.89 17.62 8.10
C VAL A 15 1.67 17.53 8.99
N CYS A 16 1.09 16.36 9.09
CA CYS A 16 -0.10 16.08 9.88
C CYS A 16 0.26 15.26 11.14
N PRO A 17 -0.56 15.34 12.22
CA PRO A 17 -0.37 14.50 13.39
C PRO A 17 -0.53 13.01 13.04
N ALA A 18 0.34 12.17 13.61
CA ALA A 18 0.32 10.72 13.36
C ALA A 18 -0.63 9.95 14.30
N ASN A 19 -0.98 10.55 15.45
CA ASN A 19 -1.72 9.91 16.54
C ASN A 19 -3.18 10.36 16.62
N VAL A 20 -3.82 10.52 15.48
CA VAL A 20 -5.25 10.87 15.36
C VAL A 20 -5.98 9.79 14.57
N ALA A 21 -7.29 9.67 14.77
CA ALA A 21 -8.12 8.75 13.99
C ALA A 21 -8.10 9.10 12.50
N ALA A 22 -8.36 8.13 11.63
CA ALA A 22 -8.30 8.34 10.18
C ALA A 22 -9.33 9.37 9.69
N ASP A 23 -10.48 9.44 10.34
CA ASP A 23 -11.59 10.38 10.09
C ASP A 23 -11.44 11.74 10.81
N ASP A 24 -10.38 11.92 11.61
CA ASP A 24 -10.07 13.23 12.21
C ASP A 24 -9.73 14.23 11.08
N PRO A 25 -10.33 15.43 11.05
CA PRO A 25 -10.04 16.45 10.04
C PRO A 25 -8.56 16.86 9.94
N ARG A 26 -7.76 16.59 10.97
CA ARG A 26 -6.30 16.84 11.01
C ARG A 26 -5.49 15.67 10.48
N SER A 27 -6.12 14.50 10.25
CA SER A 27 -5.42 13.33 9.71
C SER A 27 -4.87 13.63 8.32
N TYR A 28 -3.79 12.98 7.96
CA TYR A 28 -3.23 13.15 6.62
C TYR A 28 -4.18 12.64 5.51
N TYR A 29 -5.12 11.73 5.84
CA TYR A 29 -6.15 11.30 4.91
C TYR A 29 -7.13 12.44 4.57
N GLU A 30 -7.71 13.06 5.60
CA GLU A 30 -8.71 14.12 5.41
C GLU A 30 -8.06 15.41 4.89
N VAL A 31 -6.83 15.74 5.32
CA VAL A 31 -6.08 16.88 4.79
C VAL A 31 -5.77 16.69 3.31
N ALA A 32 -5.29 15.50 2.89
CA ALA A 32 -4.99 15.23 1.48
C ALA A 32 -6.25 15.27 0.61
N LYS A 33 -7.35 14.69 1.08
CA LYS A 33 -8.65 14.72 0.41
C LYS A 33 -9.18 16.13 0.22
N ARG A 34 -9.09 16.97 1.27
CA ARG A 34 -9.49 18.37 1.22
C ARG A 34 -8.63 19.15 0.22
N ILE A 35 -7.30 19.04 0.30
CA ILE A 35 -6.38 19.74 -0.63
C ILE A 35 -6.68 19.37 -2.07
N ALA A 36 -6.91 18.09 -2.35
CA ALA A 36 -7.28 17.65 -3.69
C ALA A 36 -8.62 18.25 -4.16
N SER A 37 -9.62 18.35 -3.26
CA SER A 37 -10.91 18.97 -3.60
C SER A 37 -10.85 20.48 -3.85
N GLU A 38 -9.86 21.15 -3.25
CA GLU A 38 -9.65 22.60 -3.37
C GLU A 38 -8.67 22.97 -4.50
N THR A 39 -7.97 21.98 -5.07
CA THR A 39 -6.95 22.19 -6.11
C THR A 39 -7.45 21.74 -7.47
N PRO A 40 -7.69 22.66 -8.43
CA PRO A 40 -8.06 22.29 -9.77
C PRO A 40 -7.04 21.36 -10.44
N ASP A 41 -7.49 20.49 -11.31
CA ASP A 41 -6.67 19.56 -12.11
C ASP A 41 -5.74 18.66 -11.26
N SER A 42 -6.16 18.33 -10.04
CA SER A 42 -5.43 17.45 -9.13
C SER A 42 -6.08 16.07 -9.01
N ILE A 43 -5.28 15.08 -8.61
CA ILE A 43 -5.74 13.71 -8.37
C ILE A 43 -5.39 13.30 -6.93
N TYR A 44 -6.37 12.81 -6.18
CA TYR A 44 -6.16 12.15 -4.91
C TYR A 44 -5.90 10.65 -5.11
N ILE A 45 -4.66 10.23 -5.01
CA ILE A 45 -4.24 8.84 -5.25
C ILE A 45 -4.86 7.86 -4.25
N ASN A 46 -5.04 8.26 -2.99
CA ASN A 46 -5.69 7.48 -1.94
C ASN A 46 -5.11 6.06 -1.77
N GLN A 47 -3.81 5.95 -1.65
CA GLN A 47 -3.05 4.69 -1.66
C GLN A 47 -3.61 3.61 -0.73
N TYR A 48 -4.19 3.96 0.42
CA TYR A 48 -4.70 2.99 1.39
C TYR A 48 -6.03 2.35 0.99
N PHE A 49 -6.87 3.06 0.24
CA PHE A 49 -8.23 2.61 -0.10
C PHE A 49 -8.48 2.46 -1.60
N ASN A 50 -7.46 2.75 -2.42
CA ASN A 50 -7.57 2.62 -3.86
C ASN A 50 -7.26 1.18 -4.28
N GLU A 51 -8.25 0.49 -4.82
CA GLU A 51 -8.12 -0.90 -5.28
C GLU A 51 -7.05 -1.07 -6.38
N LEU A 52 -6.73 -0.01 -7.13
CA LEU A 52 -5.66 -0.03 -8.11
C LEU A 52 -4.28 -0.33 -7.50
N ASN A 53 -4.10 -0.09 -6.19
CA ASN A 53 -2.91 -0.50 -5.48
C ASN A 53 -2.74 -2.03 -5.46
N ILE A 54 -3.84 -2.76 -5.24
CA ILE A 54 -3.86 -4.22 -5.27
C ILE A 54 -3.75 -4.72 -6.71
N ASP A 55 -4.51 -4.11 -7.62
CA ASP A 55 -4.55 -4.50 -9.03
C ASP A 55 -3.19 -4.35 -9.72
N ALA A 56 -2.45 -3.28 -9.44
CA ALA A 56 -1.10 -3.09 -9.95
C ALA A 56 -0.17 -4.27 -9.62
N HIS A 57 -0.19 -4.76 -8.38
CA HIS A 57 0.62 -5.90 -7.97
C HIS A 57 0.08 -7.24 -8.50
N TYR A 58 -1.22 -7.34 -8.69
CA TYR A 58 -1.82 -8.50 -9.34
C TYR A 58 -1.39 -8.62 -10.81
N GLN A 59 -1.33 -7.49 -11.52
CA GLN A 59 -0.99 -7.48 -12.95
C GLN A 59 0.51 -7.47 -13.24
N THR A 60 1.35 -7.09 -12.27
CA THR A 60 2.81 -6.98 -12.48
C THR A 60 3.60 -7.88 -11.53
N THR A 61 3.68 -7.54 -10.27
CA THR A 61 4.55 -8.20 -9.27
C THR A 61 4.23 -9.69 -9.11
N GLY A 62 2.97 -10.07 -9.08
CA GLY A 62 2.54 -11.47 -8.99
C GLY A 62 3.01 -12.30 -10.18
N PRO A 63 2.73 -11.90 -11.43
CA PRO A 63 3.25 -12.54 -12.64
C PRO A 63 4.77 -12.64 -12.69
N GLU A 64 5.47 -11.56 -12.36
CA GLU A 64 6.95 -11.52 -12.35
C GLU A 64 7.53 -12.53 -11.35
N ILE A 65 7.00 -12.62 -10.14
CA ILE A 65 7.41 -13.61 -9.14
C ILE A 65 7.18 -15.02 -9.67
N TRP A 66 6.03 -15.29 -10.27
CA TRP A 66 5.72 -16.60 -10.84
C TRP A 66 6.69 -17.02 -11.93
N GLU A 67 6.95 -16.12 -12.87
CA GLU A 67 7.87 -16.36 -13.99
C GLU A 67 9.31 -16.56 -13.50
N GLN A 68 9.82 -15.65 -12.67
CA GLN A 68 11.20 -15.67 -12.17
C GLN A 68 11.49 -16.89 -11.30
N THR A 69 10.47 -17.44 -10.64
CA THR A 69 10.60 -18.68 -9.84
C THR A 69 10.33 -19.94 -10.66
N GLY A 70 10.00 -19.82 -11.94
CA GLY A 70 9.59 -20.92 -12.80
C GLY A 70 8.38 -21.67 -12.25
N GLY A 71 7.47 -20.99 -11.56
CA GLY A 71 6.29 -21.56 -10.92
C GLY A 71 6.57 -22.45 -9.71
N LYS A 72 7.79 -22.47 -9.19
CA LYS A 72 8.22 -23.35 -8.07
C LYS A 72 8.07 -22.69 -6.70
N ILE A 73 7.57 -21.46 -6.63
CA ILE A 73 7.34 -20.76 -5.36
C ILE A 73 6.36 -21.55 -4.47
N THR A 74 6.72 -21.69 -3.21
CA THR A 74 5.91 -22.36 -2.17
C THR A 74 5.39 -21.41 -1.10
N HIS A 75 6.11 -20.32 -0.85
CA HIS A 75 5.78 -19.35 0.18
C HIS A 75 6.00 -17.92 -0.36
N LEU A 76 5.01 -17.05 -0.19
CA LEU A 76 5.13 -15.62 -0.37
C LEU A 76 5.19 -14.98 1.03
N ILE A 77 6.28 -14.29 1.33
CA ILE A 77 6.45 -13.55 2.59
C ILE A 77 6.65 -12.09 2.25
N ALA A 78 5.80 -11.21 2.75
CA ALA A 78 5.91 -9.78 2.50
C ALA A 78 5.51 -8.95 3.72
N CYS A 79 6.16 -7.79 3.88
CA CYS A 79 5.77 -6.83 4.89
C CYS A 79 4.46 -6.15 4.52
N THR A 80 3.65 -5.83 5.52
CA THR A 80 2.38 -5.13 5.36
C THR A 80 2.52 -3.65 5.70
N GLY A 81 2.15 -2.79 4.79
CA GLY A 81 1.90 -1.36 5.01
C GLY A 81 0.46 -1.08 4.62
N THR A 82 0.19 -0.78 3.35
CA THR A 82 -1.17 -0.68 2.81
C THR A 82 -1.79 -2.05 2.50
N GLY A 83 -1.00 -3.10 2.47
CA GLY A 83 -1.41 -4.44 2.08
C GLY A 83 -1.43 -4.71 0.57
N GLY A 84 -1.28 -3.70 -0.27
CA GLY A 84 -1.41 -3.83 -1.74
C GLY A 84 -0.48 -4.86 -2.35
N THR A 85 0.82 -4.81 -2.01
CA THR A 85 1.82 -5.74 -2.53
C THR A 85 1.51 -7.19 -2.15
N LEU A 86 1.23 -7.43 -0.86
CA LEU A 86 0.91 -8.77 -0.38
C LEU A 86 -0.37 -9.30 -1.03
N SER A 87 -1.44 -8.49 -1.00
CA SER A 87 -2.77 -8.91 -1.48
C SER A 87 -2.80 -9.15 -2.98
N GLY A 88 -2.25 -8.23 -3.78
CA GLY A 88 -2.23 -8.35 -5.23
C GLY A 88 -1.38 -9.51 -5.72
N SER A 89 -0.15 -9.63 -5.19
CA SER A 89 0.73 -10.75 -5.53
C SER A 89 0.17 -12.08 -5.06
N ALA A 90 -0.37 -12.15 -3.83
CA ALA A 90 -0.97 -13.37 -3.30
C ALA A 90 -2.17 -13.82 -4.11
N LYS A 91 -3.06 -12.91 -4.53
CA LYS A 91 -4.20 -13.23 -5.37
C LYS A 91 -3.76 -13.95 -6.65
N PHE A 92 -2.83 -13.34 -7.38
CA PHE A 92 -2.31 -13.94 -8.62
C PHE A 92 -1.65 -15.31 -8.38
N LEU A 93 -0.77 -15.40 -7.39
CA LEU A 93 -0.04 -16.64 -7.09
C LEU A 93 -0.98 -17.78 -6.64
N LYS A 94 -2.01 -17.47 -5.85
CA LYS A 94 -3.02 -18.43 -5.40
C LYS A 94 -3.88 -18.96 -6.56
N GLU A 95 -4.17 -18.14 -7.56
CA GLU A 95 -4.85 -18.57 -8.79
C GLU A 95 -4.00 -19.55 -9.60
N LYS A 96 -2.66 -19.39 -9.59
CA LYS A 96 -1.73 -20.32 -10.24
C LYS A 96 -1.55 -21.62 -9.45
N ASN A 97 -1.39 -21.50 -8.13
CA ASN A 97 -1.24 -22.65 -7.23
C ASN A 97 -1.83 -22.33 -5.84
N PRO A 98 -3.00 -22.85 -5.49
CA PRO A 98 -3.67 -22.58 -4.22
C PRO A 98 -2.89 -23.06 -2.98
N ASN A 99 -1.92 -23.98 -3.16
CA ASN A 99 -1.09 -24.49 -2.07
C ASN A 99 0.02 -23.52 -1.62
N ILE A 100 0.30 -22.45 -2.37
CA ILE A 100 1.28 -21.43 -1.97
C ILE A 100 0.84 -20.84 -0.64
N LYS A 101 1.73 -20.84 0.35
CA LYS A 101 1.49 -20.20 1.63
C LYS A 101 1.81 -18.70 1.54
N VAL A 102 0.92 -17.89 2.09
CA VAL A 102 1.08 -16.43 2.13
C VAL A 102 1.24 -15.99 3.58
N ILE A 103 2.33 -15.28 3.85
CA ILE A 103 2.70 -14.83 5.20
C ILE A 103 2.91 -13.31 5.16
N GLY A 104 2.04 -12.59 5.86
CA GLY A 104 2.21 -11.16 6.10
C GLY A 104 3.10 -10.93 7.34
N VAL A 105 4.09 -10.05 7.21
CA VAL A 105 4.92 -9.60 8.34
C VAL A 105 4.53 -8.17 8.67
N ASP A 106 4.05 -7.96 9.89
CA ASP A 106 3.56 -6.67 10.33
C ASP A 106 4.41 -6.08 11.47
N ALA A 107 4.46 -4.76 11.54
CA ALA A 107 5.22 -4.08 12.59
C ALA A 107 4.54 -4.24 13.97
N SER A 108 5.33 -4.36 15.01
CA SER A 108 4.80 -4.30 16.37
C SER A 108 4.10 -2.95 16.60
N GLY A 109 2.82 -3.01 17.00
CA GLY A 109 1.99 -1.81 17.20
C GLY A 109 1.22 -1.36 15.96
N SER A 110 1.26 -2.10 14.87
CA SER A 110 0.41 -1.84 13.69
C SER A 110 -1.07 -1.89 14.04
N ILE A 111 -1.86 -1.07 13.32
CA ILE A 111 -3.33 -1.04 13.40
C ILE A 111 -3.99 -2.26 12.75
N LEU A 112 -3.23 -3.04 11.96
CA LEU A 112 -3.71 -4.28 11.34
C LEU A 112 -3.82 -5.45 12.32
N LYS A 113 -3.51 -5.22 13.58
CA LYS A 113 -3.69 -6.16 14.69
C LYS A 113 -5.16 -6.55 14.82
N GLY A 114 -5.52 -7.75 14.39
CA GLY A 114 -6.90 -8.25 14.45
C GLY A 114 -7.37 -8.98 13.19
N PHE A 115 -6.61 -8.90 12.12
CA PHE A 115 -6.80 -9.72 10.92
C PHE A 115 -6.01 -11.04 11.03
N GLN A 116 -6.18 -11.76 12.15
CA GLN A 116 -5.65 -13.11 12.32
C GLN A 116 -6.68 -14.15 11.92
#